data_f8269a5e171cdf21739228ee0d85b813
#
_entry.id   f8269a5e171cdf21739228ee0d85b813
#
_cell.length_a   1.000
_cell.length_b   1.000
_cell.length_c   1.000
_cell.angle_alpha   90.00
_cell.angle_beta   90.00
_cell.angle_gamma   90.00
#
_symmetry.space_group_name_H-M   'P 1'
#
loop_
_entity.id
_entity.type
_entity.pdbx_description
1 polymer ?
#
loop_
_entity_poly.entity_id
_entity_poly.type
_entity_poly.pdbx_seq_one_letter_code
_entity_poly.pdbx_strand_id
1 'polypeptide(L)'
;MLLFVKGGSHSWRFDYSLDGRRKTLSFGTYPDTTLSLARKEADEARQQVRSGLDPSDLRKAARKASERRRDDDRRADAGLPPEGSFEAVGREWYEKNAPNWATTHSEKIIRRLERDVFPWIGKKSVESIRPADLLELLRRVESRGAIETTHRVQQNCGQVFRYAVATGRAESDPSRDLRGALTPWRPQHYGAY
;
A
#
# COMPACT_ATOMS: atom_id res chain seq x y z
N MET A 1 -1.65 25.99 -26.94
CA MET A 1 -0.93 26.52 -25.78
C MET A 1 -0.93 28.02 -25.82
N LEU A 2 -1.26 28.69 -24.75
CA LEU A 2 -1.34 30.13 -24.61
C LEU A 2 -0.48 30.61 -23.45
N LEU A 3 0.21 31.74 -23.62
CA LEU A 3 0.81 32.47 -22.50
C LEU A 3 -0.30 33.33 -21.88
N PHE A 4 -0.62 33.08 -20.64
CA PHE A 4 -1.66 33.81 -19.93
C PHE A 4 -1.00 34.81 -18.97
N VAL A 5 -1.38 36.08 -19.07
CA VAL A 5 -0.89 37.18 -18.24
C VAL A 5 -1.97 37.63 -17.28
N LYS A 6 -1.72 37.57 -15.99
CA LYS A 6 -2.62 38.08 -14.95
C LYS A 6 -1.79 38.74 -13.83
N GLY A 7 -2.01 40.02 -13.57
CA GLY A 7 -1.38 40.74 -12.46
C GLY A 7 0.14 40.69 -12.44
N GLY A 8 0.81 40.79 -13.62
CA GLY A 8 2.27 40.74 -13.75
C GLY A 8 2.87 39.34 -13.77
N SER A 9 2.11 38.29 -13.58
CA SER A 9 2.55 36.89 -13.71
C SER A 9 2.20 36.33 -15.09
N HIS A 10 3.18 35.68 -15.73
CA HIS A 10 3.05 35.07 -17.04
C HIS A 10 3.04 33.55 -16.89
N SER A 11 1.89 32.89 -17.08
CA SER A 11 1.76 31.42 -16.95
C SER A 11 1.46 30.76 -18.27
N TRP A 12 2.11 29.62 -18.52
CA TRP A 12 1.83 28.78 -19.68
C TRP A 12 0.62 27.92 -19.43
N ARG A 13 -0.39 27.99 -20.33
CA ARG A 13 -1.63 27.22 -20.23
C ARG A 13 -1.90 26.46 -21.51
N PHE A 14 -2.45 25.26 -21.33
CA PHE A 14 -2.89 24.38 -22.41
C PHE A 14 -4.33 24.00 -22.17
N ASP A 15 -5.23 24.49 -23.03
CA ASP A 15 -6.63 24.11 -23.02
C ASP A 15 -6.83 22.89 -23.92
N TYR A 16 -7.57 21.91 -23.43
CA TYR A 16 -7.93 20.68 -24.16
C TYR A 16 -9.36 20.27 -23.83
N SER A 17 -9.91 19.38 -24.64
CA SER A 17 -11.21 18.76 -24.43
C SER A 17 -11.04 17.25 -24.39
N LEU A 18 -11.63 16.59 -23.40
CA LEU A 18 -11.68 15.14 -23.26
C LEU A 18 -13.09 14.76 -22.80
N ASP A 19 -13.70 13.78 -23.47
CA ASP A 19 -15.07 13.31 -23.21
C ASP A 19 -16.11 14.46 -23.15
N GLY A 20 -15.99 15.44 -24.04
CA GLY A 20 -16.86 16.60 -24.11
C GLY A 20 -16.65 17.66 -23.02
N ARG A 21 -15.69 17.46 -22.12
CA ARG A 21 -15.37 18.40 -21.04
C ARG A 21 -14.11 19.20 -21.36
N ARG A 22 -14.24 20.53 -21.29
CA ARG A 22 -13.08 21.44 -21.44
C ARG A 22 -12.29 21.50 -20.14
N LYS A 23 -10.96 21.34 -20.24
CA LYS A 23 -10.01 21.38 -19.13
C LYS A 23 -8.80 22.23 -19.50
N THR A 24 -8.11 22.77 -18.49
CA THR A 24 -6.91 23.59 -18.65
C THR A 24 -5.75 23.00 -17.84
N LEU A 25 -4.59 22.86 -18.46
CA LEU A 25 -3.35 22.46 -17.81
C LEU A 25 -2.40 23.67 -17.71
N SER A 26 -1.77 23.88 -16.55
CA SER A 26 -0.72 24.85 -16.38
C SER A 26 0.65 24.16 -16.46
N PHE A 27 1.60 24.79 -17.18
CA PHE A 27 2.99 24.31 -17.33
C PHE A 27 4.01 25.17 -16.57
N GLY A 28 3.55 25.98 -15.63
CA GLY A 28 4.40 26.87 -14.84
C GLY A 28 4.38 28.31 -15.35
N THR A 29 5.32 29.10 -14.82
CA THR A 29 5.42 30.54 -15.06
C THR A 29 6.69 30.87 -15.83
N TYR A 30 6.65 31.90 -16.66
CA TYR A 30 7.83 32.48 -17.27
C TYR A 30 8.46 33.47 -16.27
N PRO A 31 9.81 33.51 -16.12
CA PRO A 31 10.82 32.83 -16.91
C PRO A 31 11.21 31.42 -16.41
N ASP A 32 10.71 30.94 -15.27
CA ASP A 32 11.09 29.64 -14.69
C ASP A 32 10.85 28.48 -15.68
N THR A 33 9.73 28.53 -16.39
CA THR A 33 9.43 27.62 -17.48
C THR A 33 9.67 28.32 -18.82
N THR A 34 10.69 27.88 -19.55
CA THR A 34 11.00 28.44 -20.90
C THR A 34 9.93 28.04 -21.91
N LEU A 35 9.82 28.80 -23.01
CA LEU A 35 8.92 28.49 -24.11
C LEU A 35 9.20 27.10 -24.71
N SER A 36 10.46 26.69 -24.82
CA SER A 36 10.83 25.38 -25.35
C SER A 36 10.29 24.25 -24.47
N LEU A 37 10.46 24.37 -23.14
CA LEU A 37 9.95 23.40 -22.19
C LEU A 37 8.42 23.35 -22.19
N ALA A 38 7.77 24.52 -22.19
CA ALA A 38 6.32 24.59 -22.24
C ALA A 38 5.73 23.98 -23.53
N ARG A 39 6.41 24.13 -24.69
CA ARG A 39 6.02 23.46 -25.93
C ARG A 39 6.13 21.95 -25.86
N LYS A 40 7.26 21.44 -25.32
CA LYS A 40 7.47 20.01 -25.13
C LYS A 40 6.37 19.40 -24.26
N GLU A 41 6.09 20.00 -23.10
CA GLU A 41 5.03 19.53 -22.20
C GLU A 41 3.61 19.60 -22.85
N ALA A 42 3.37 20.63 -23.68
CA ALA A 42 2.12 20.72 -24.41
C ALA A 42 1.99 19.64 -25.49
N ASP A 43 3.07 19.24 -26.16
CA ASP A 43 3.07 18.17 -27.15
C ASP A 43 2.86 16.81 -26.49
N GLU A 44 3.50 16.56 -25.33
CA GLU A 44 3.26 15.36 -24.53
C GLU A 44 1.80 15.28 -24.06
N ALA A 45 1.23 16.39 -23.56
CA ALA A 45 -0.16 16.44 -23.14
C ALA A 45 -1.13 16.19 -24.31
N ARG A 46 -0.83 16.70 -25.52
CA ARG A 46 -1.63 16.41 -26.74
C ARG A 46 -1.61 14.93 -27.10
N GLN A 47 -0.46 14.27 -26.99
CA GLN A 47 -0.35 12.84 -27.25
C GLN A 47 -1.18 12.03 -26.25
N GLN A 48 -1.14 12.38 -24.95
CA GLN A 48 -1.96 11.74 -23.92
C GLN A 48 -3.45 11.89 -24.22
N VAL A 49 -3.92 13.10 -24.54
CA VAL A 49 -5.32 13.35 -24.92
C VAL A 49 -5.73 12.54 -26.16
N ARG A 50 -4.87 12.44 -27.18
CA ARG A 50 -5.13 11.61 -28.38
C ARG A 50 -5.25 10.12 -28.05
N SER A 51 -4.53 9.66 -27.02
CA SER A 51 -4.61 8.28 -26.52
C SER A 51 -5.78 8.06 -25.54
N GLY A 52 -6.66 9.04 -25.34
CA GLY A 52 -7.80 8.95 -24.42
C GLY A 52 -7.42 9.09 -22.94
N LEU A 53 -6.18 9.50 -22.63
CA LEU A 53 -5.70 9.70 -21.26
C LEU A 53 -5.83 11.17 -20.85
N ASP A 54 -6.28 11.41 -19.64
CA ASP A 54 -6.35 12.76 -19.08
C ASP A 54 -5.01 13.21 -18.49
N PRO A 55 -4.33 14.19 -19.09
CA PRO A 55 -3.05 14.69 -18.57
C PRO A 55 -3.14 15.25 -17.14
N SER A 56 -4.30 15.80 -16.77
CA SER A 56 -4.53 16.33 -15.42
C SER A 56 -4.54 15.22 -14.37
N ASP A 57 -5.20 14.10 -14.67
CA ASP A 57 -5.28 12.97 -13.76
C ASP A 57 -3.95 12.23 -13.68
N LEU A 58 -3.22 12.10 -14.79
CA LEU A 58 -1.85 11.58 -14.78
C LEU A 58 -0.91 12.41 -13.90
N ARG A 59 -1.00 13.75 -13.96
CA ARG A 59 -0.20 14.62 -13.08
C ARG A 59 -0.59 14.49 -11.61
N LYS A 60 -1.88 14.40 -11.30
CA LYS A 60 -2.35 14.17 -9.93
C LYS A 60 -1.83 12.84 -9.38
N ALA A 61 -1.90 11.78 -10.19
CA ALA A 61 -1.40 10.47 -9.82
C ALA A 61 0.13 10.50 -9.58
N ALA A 62 0.90 11.13 -10.47
CA ALA A 62 2.34 11.28 -10.33
C ALA A 62 2.72 12.08 -9.08
N ARG A 63 2.00 13.19 -8.78
CA ARG A 63 2.21 13.97 -7.58
C ARG A 63 1.93 13.15 -6.32
N LYS A 64 0.79 12.45 -6.27
CA LYS A 64 0.45 11.57 -5.15
C LYS A 64 1.48 10.46 -4.94
N ALA A 65 1.99 9.87 -6.03
CA ALA A 65 3.05 8.87 -5.96
C ALA A 65 4.37 9.44 -5.42
N SER A 66 4.73 10.68 -5.83
CA SER A 66 5.92 11.37 -5.32
C SER A 66 5.80 11.73 -3.84
N GLU A 67 4.62 12.21 -3.41
CA GLU A 67 4.34 12.50 -2.00
C GLU A 67 4.45 11.22 -1.15
N ARG A 68 3.85 10.12 -1.60
CA ARG A 68 3.98 8.81 -0.93
C ARG A 68 5.44 8.36 -0.81
N ARG A 69 6.23 8.46 -1.88
CA ARG A 69 7.66 8.11 -1.82
C ARG A 69 8.42 8.91 -0.79
N ARG A 70 8.20 10.24 -0.75
CA ARG A 70 8.84 11.11 0.26
C ARG A 70 8.43 10.76 1.69
N ASP A 71 7.19 10.36 1.89
CA ASP A 71 6.71 9.91 3.20
C ASP A 71 7.31 8.56 3.58
N ASP A 72 7.39 7.63 2.64
CA ASP A 72 8.05 6.33 2.86
C ASP A 72 9.55 6.48 3.14
N ASP A 73 10.25 7.38 2.43
CA ASP A 73 11.66 7.70 2.68
C ASP A 73 11.86 8.27 4.10
N ARG A 74 11.02 9.23 4.51
CA ARG A 74 11.03 9.76 5.88
C ARG A 74 10.78 8.69 6.94
N ARG A 75 9.85 7.79 6.67
CA ARG A 75 9.55 6.67 7.57
C ARG A 75 10.73 5.70 7.64
N ALA A 76 11.37 5.41 6.50
CA ALA A 76 12.56 4.56 6.44
C ALA A 76 13.73 5.15 7.24
N ASP A 77 13.97 6.46 7.13
CA ASP A 77 14.98 7.18 7.91
C ASP A 77 14.70 7.14 9.43
N ALA A 78 13.41 7.09 9.79
CA ALA A 78 12.95 6.91 11.18
C ALA A 78 12.91 5.44 11.63
N GLY A 79 13.33 4.48 10.78
CA GLY A 79 13.24 3.05 11.07
C GLY A 79 11.83 2.50 11.09
N LEU A 80 10.86 3.20 10.54
CA LEU A 80 9.46 2.80 10.49
C LEU A 80 9.14 2.12 9.15
N PRO A 81 8.20 1.13 9.15
CA PRO A 81 7.77 0.51 7.89
C PRO A 81 6.99 1.49 7.02
N PRO A 82 6.95 1.29 5.67
CA PRO A 82 6.17 2.11 4.75
C PRO A 82 4.70 2.22 5.17
N GLU A 83 4.09 3.39 4.95
CA GLU A 83 2.68 3.60 5.24
C GLU A 83 1.80 2.67 4.38
N GLY A 84 0.78 2.05 5.01
CA GLY A 84 -0.08 1.08 4.33
C GLY A 84 0.57 -0.27 4.05
N SER A 85 1.82 -0.50 4.48
CA SER A 85 2.44 -1.83 4.45
C SER A 85 1.79 -2.77 5.46
N PHE A 86 1.90 -4.07 5.23
CA PHE A 86 1.36 -5.08 6.16
C PHE A 86 1.93 -4.92 7.58
N GLU A 87 3.22 -4.59 7.71
CA GLU A 87 3.85 -4.38 9.01
C GLU A 87 3.31 -3.15 9.72
N ALA A 88 3.16 -2.01 9.01
CA ALA A 88 2.61 -0.80 9.62
C ALA A 88 1.18 -1.04 10.13
N VAL A 89 0.34 -1.67 9.31
CA VAL A 89 -1.04 -2.02 9.69
C VAL A 89 -1.06 -3.06 10.81
N GLY A 90 -0.17 -4.04 10.77
CA GLY A 90 -0.06 -5.10 11.78
C GLY A 90 0.37 -4.57 13.14
N ARG A 91 1.33 -3.62 13.18
CA ARG A 91 1.76 -2.98 14.43
C ARG A 91 0.66 -2.10 15.01
N GLU A 92 -0.02 -1.30 14.19
CA GLU A 92 -1.17 -0.49 14.62
C GLU A 92 -2.32 -1.37 15.16
N TRP A 93 -2.66 -2.45 14.46
CA TRP A 93 -3.62 -3.42 14.93
C TRP A 93 -3.21 -4.02 16.28
N TYR A 94 -1.94 -4.39 16.43
CA TYR A 94 -1.40 -4.95 17.66
C TYR A 94 -1.49 -3.95 18.82
N GLU A 95 -1.01 -2.72 18.64
CA GLU A 95 -1.05 -1.66 19.67
C GLU A 95 -2.47 -1.38 20.15
N LYS A 96 -3.44 -1.37 19.24
CA LYS A 96 -4.85 -1.15 19.57
C LYS A 96 -5.47 -2.28 20.38
N ASN A 97 -5.04 -3.53 20.16
CA ASN A 97 -5.66 -4.69 20.78
C ASN A 97 -4.87 -5.22 21.99
N ALA A 98 -3.56 -5.01 22.04
CA ALA A 98 -2.68 -5.51 23.08
C ALA A 98 -3.13 -5.18 24.52
N PRO A 99 -3.69 -3.99 24.82
CA PRO A 99 -4.17 -3.69 26.18
C PRO A 99 -5.29 -4.61 26.67
N ASN A 100 -6.02 -5.26 25.74
CA ASN A 100 -7.13 -6.16 26.09
C ASN A 100 -6.69 -7.62 26.22
N TRP A 101 -5.41 -7.93 26.04
CA TRP A 101 -4.88 -9.29 26.09
C TRP A 101 -3.99 -9.49 27.32
N ALA A 102 -3.92 -10.74 27.81
CA ALA A 102 -2.89 -11.09 28.77
C ALA A 102 -1.49 -10.87 28.17
N THR A 103 -0.56 -10.35 28.95
CA THR A 103 0.80 -9.98 28.51
C THR A 103 1.50 -11.11 27.76
N THR A 104 1.45 -12.34 28.30
CA THR A 104 2.07 -13.51 27.67
C THR A 104 1.44 -13.88 26.31
N HIS A 105 0.15 -13.61 26.13
CA HIS A 105 -0.55 -13.83 24.86
C HIS A 105 -0.16 -12.77 23.83
N SER A 106 -0.18 -11.52 24.23
CA SER A 106 0.22 -10.35 23.44
C SER A 106 1.65 -10.51 22.91
N GLU A 107 2.61 -10.83 23.77
CA GLU A 107 4.01 -11.08 23.38
C GLU A 107 4.16 -12.22 22.37
N LYS A 108 3.39 -13.28 22.48
CA LYS A 108 3.41 -14.38 21.53
C LYS A 108 2.90 -13.97 20.15
N ILE A 109 1.91 -13.08 20.09
CA ILE A 109 1.37 -12.56 18.81
C ILE A 109 2.43 -11.73 18.11
N ILE A 110 2.95 -10.70 18.77
CA ILE A 110 3.92 -9.80 18.13
C ILE A 110 5.19 -10.54 17.71
N ARG A 111 5.71 -11.45 18.57
CA ARG A 111 6.88 -12.27 18.24
C ARG A 111 6.67 -13.15 17.00
N ARG A 112 5.46 -13.71 16.80
CA ARG A 112 5.14 -14.46 15.59
C ARG A 112 5.13 -13.56 14.36
N LEU A 113 4.50 -12.38 14.45
CA LEU A 113 4.48 -11.45 13.36
C LEU A 113 5.88 -10.98 12.97
N GLU A 114 6.71 -10.62 13.94
CA GLU A 114 8.08 -10.15 13.72
C GLU A 114 9.00 -11.23 13.17
N ARG A 115 8.89 -12.47 13.64
CA ARG A 115 9.76 -13.56 13.23
C ARG A 115 9.33 -14.21 11.93
N ASP A 116 8.03 -14.45 11.78
CA ASP A 116 7.50 -15.33 10.74
C ASP A 116 6.79 -14.59 9.60
N VAL A 117 6.38 -13.33 9.79
CA VAL A 117 5.54 -12.61 8.82
C VAL A 117 6.23 -11.38 8.25
N PHE A 118 6.63 -10.43 9.10
CA PHE A 118 7.17 -9.15 8.66
C PHE A 118 8.41 -9.24 7.78
N PRO A 119 9.34 -10.18 7.97
CA PRO A 119 10.50 -10.32 7.07
C PRO A 119 10.13 -10.64 5.62
N TRP A 120 8.95 -11.21 5.38
CA TRP A 120 8.53 -11.72 4.06
C TRP A 120 7.52 -10.82 3.35
N ILE A 121 6.49 -10.41 4.07
CA ILE A 121 5.41 -9.58 3.51
C ILE A 121 5.25 -8.24 4.21
N GLY A 122 6.03 -7.95 5.25
CA GLY A 122 5.89 -6.75 6.08
C GLY A 122 5.96 -5.46 5.28
N LYS A 123 6.89 -5.35 4.35
CA LYS A 123 7.09 -4.16 3.50
C LYS A 123 6.12 -4.06 2.31
N LYS A 124 5.39 -5.14 1.98
CA LYS A 124 4.39 -5.11 0.90
C LYS A 124 3.19 -4.28 1.32
N SER A 125 2.61 -3.52 0.38
CA SER A 125 1.31 -2.88 0.61
C SER A 125 0.27 -3.94 0.98
N VAL A 126 -0.49 -3.70 2.06
CA VAL A 126 -1.50 -4.64 2.54
C VAL A 126 -2.56 -4.95 1.46
N GLU A 127 -2.85 -3.99 0.60
CA GLU A 127 -3.78 -4.10 -0.53
C GLU A 127 -3.25 -5.03 -1.64
N SER A 128 -1.91 -5.09 -1.80
CA SER A 128 -1.27 -5.86 -2.89
C SER A 128 -1.03 -7.33 -2.56
N ILE A 129 -1.19 -7.74 -1.30
CA ILE A 129 -0.92 -9.11 -0.87
C ILE A 129 -2.06 -10.03 -1.32
N ARG A 130 -1.69 -11.07 -2.09
CA ARG A 130 -2.61 -12.07 -2.61
C ARG A 130 -2.55 -13.36 -1.79
N PRO A 131 -3.57 -14.24 -1.91
CA PRO A 131 -3.57 -15.55 -1.24
C PRO A 131 -2.29 -16.36 -1.50
N ALA A 132 -1.73 -16.30 -2.70
CA ALA A 132 -0.50 -17.00 -3.04
C ALA A 132 0.71 -16.52 -2.24
N ASP A 133 0.86 -15.20 -2.02
CA ASP A 133 1.95 -14.64 -1.21
C ASP A 133 1.86 -15.11 0.24
N LEU A 134 0.65 -15.15 0.78
CA LEU A 134 0.39 -15.59 2.15
C LEU A 134 0.60 -17.10 2.28
N LEU A 135 0.19 -17.90 1.28
CA LEU A 135 0.40 -19.34 1.28
C LEU A 135 1.89 -19.70 1.25
N GLU A 136 2.69 -19.01 0.44
CA GLU A 136 4.13 -19.21 0.38
C GLU A 136 4.79 -18.99 1.75
N LEU A 137 4.42 -17.89 2.41
CA LEU A 137 4.88 -17.57 3.76
C LEU A 137 4.49 -18.69 4.75
N LEU A 138 3.23 -19.12 4.75
CA LEU A 138 2.73 -20.15 5.66
C LEU A 138 3.42 -21.49 5.45
N ARG A 139 3.67 -21.88 4.19
CA ARG A 139 4.44 -23.09 3.88
C ARG A 139 5.89 -23.05 4.38
N ARG A 140 6.52 -21.88 4.43
CA ARG A 140 7.85 -21.71 5.05
C ARG A 140 7.80 -21.98 6.56
N VAL A 141 6.73 -21.57 7.24
CA VAL A 141 6.55 -21.87 8.66
C VAL A 141 6.27 -23.36 8.86
N GLU A 142 5.44 -23.94 8.01
CA GLU A 142 5.07 -25.35 8.01
C GLU A 142 6.27 -26.28 7.78
N SER A 143 7.15 -25.96 6.82
CA SER A 143 8.34 -26.75 6.49
C SER A 143 9.33 -26.91 7.64
N ARG A 144 9.23 -26.08 8.67
CA ARG A 144 10.00 -26.22 9.93
C ARG A 144 9.36 -27.23 10.92
N GLY A 145 8.30 -27.94 10.53
CA GLY A 145 7.53 -28.82 11.40
C GLY A 145 6.59 -28.10 12.39
N ALA A 146 6.46 -26.75 12.26
CA ALA A 146 5.71 -25.93 13.22
C ALA A 146 4.23 -25.77 12.80
N ILE A 147 3.50 -26.89 12.63
CA ILE A 147 2.13 -26.89 12.09
C ILE A 147 1.17 -26.04 12.92
N GLU A 148 1.18 -26.17 14.24
CA GLU A 148 0.35 -25.32 15.13
C GLU A 148 0.67 -23.84 14.93
N THR A 149 1.97 -23.49 14.89
CA THR A 149 2.42 -22.12 14.67
C THR A 149 1.92 -21.58 13.35
N THR A 150 1.94 -22.40 12.28
CA THR A 150 1.42 -22.02 10.96
C THR A 150 -0.05 -21.59 11.02
N HIS A 151 -0.90 -22.38 11.68
CA HIS A 151 -2.30 -22.01 11.85
C HIS A 151 -2.47 -20.75 12.71
N ARG A 152 -1.67 -20.57 13.75
CA ARG A 152 -1.68 -19.35 14.57
C ARG A 152 -1.23 -18.13 13.75
N VAL A 153 -0.20 -18.26 12.92
CA VAL A 153 0.26 -17.21 12.00
C VAL A 153 -0.85 -16.85 11.01
N GLN A 154 -1.48 -17.84 10.36
CA GLN A 154 -2.62 -17.60 9.47
C GLN A 154 -3.73 -16.83 10.18
N GLN A 155 -4.10 -17.24 11.38
CA GLN A 155 -5.13 -16.56 12.18
C GLN A 155 -4.77 -15.10 12.47
N ASN A 156 -3.52 -14.83 12.89
CA ASN A 156 -3.06 -13.48 13.17
C ASN A 156 -3.04 -12.61 11.89
N CYS A 157 -2.55 -13.15 10.76
CA CYS A 157 -2.60 -12.45 9.48
C CYS A 157 -4.05 -12.09 9.09
N GLY A 158 -4.99 -13.03 9.23
CA GLY A 158 -6.40 -12.76 8.96
C GLY A 158 -7.00 -11.67 9.86
N GLN A 159 -6.57 -11.57 11.12
CA GLN A 159 -6.99 -10.48 12.00
C GLN A 159 -6.45 -9.13 11.53
N VAL A 160 -5.19 -9.07 11.11
CA VAL A 160 -4.58 -7.87 10.53
C VAL A 160 -5.30 -7.46 9.23
N PHE A 161 -5.58 -8.41 8.32
CA PHE A 161 -6.30 -8.12 7.08
C PHE A 161 -7.73 -7.63 7.35
N ARG A 162 -8.47 -8.23 8.28
CA ARG A 162 -9.79 -7.74 8.67
C ARG A 162 -9.75 -6.33 9.24
N TYR A 163 -8.72 -6.01 10.01
CA TYR A 163 -8.49 -4.65 10.47
C TYR A 163 -8.19 -3.70 9.32
N ALA A 164 -7.36 -4.11 8.36
CA ALA A 164 -7.09 -3.34 7.15
C ALA A 164 -8.35 -3.06 6.34
N VAL A 165 -9.23 -4.05 6.18
CA VAL A 165 -10.53 -3.89 5.51
C VAL A 165 -11.43 -2.93 6.28
N ALA A 166 -11.55 -3.11 7.60
CA ALA A 166 -12.38 -2.24 8.44
C ALA A 166 -11.90 -0.77 8.45
N THR A 167 -10.62 -0.53 8.19
CA THR A 167 -10.03 0.81 8.11
C THR A 167 -9.89 1.34 6.67
N GLY A 168 -10.43 0.64 5.68
CA GLY A 168 -10.41 1.04 4.26
C GLY A 168 -9.05 0.96 3.58
N ARG A 169 -8.10 0.19 4.13
CA ARG A 169 -6.74 0.01 3.58
C ARG A 169 -6.60 -1.26 2.72
N ALA A 170 -7.60 -2.13 2.72
CA ALA A 170 -7.69 -3.30 1.86
C ALA A 170 -9.15 -3.56 1.49
N GLU A 171 -9.39 -4.17 0.34
CA GLU A 171 -10.73 -4.52 -0.12
C GLU A 171 -11.19 -5.88 0.42
N SER A 172 -10.26 -6.79 0.70
CA SER A 172 -10.56 -8.15 1.12
C SER A 172 -9.50 -8.74 2.04
N ASP A 173 -9.85 -9.86 2.71
CA ASP A 173 -8.95 -10.65 3.55
C ASP A 173 -8.52 -11.91 2.77
N PRO A 174 -7.28 -11.95 2.24
CA PRO A 174 -6.79 -13.07 1.44
C PRO A 174 -6.59 -14.36 2.25
N SER A 175 -6.58 -14.30 3.58
CA SER A 175 -6.42 -15.47 4.43
C SER A 175 -7.64 -16.42 4.38
N ARG A 176 -8.81 -15.92 3.96
CA ARG A 176 -10.04 -16.70 3.84
C ARG A 176 -9.96 -17.77 2.76
N ASP A 177 -9.24 -17.47 1.67
CA ASP A 177 -9.10 -18.34 0.51
C ASP A 177 -8.11 -19.49 0.75
N LEU A 178 -7.44 -19.49 1.91
CA LEU A 178 -6.47 -20.53 2.28
C LEU A 178 -7.07 -21.68 3.11
N ARG A 179 -8.40 -21.75 3.23
CA ARG A 179 -9.04 -22.84 3.93
C ARG A 179 -8.74 -24.17 3.25
N GLY A 180 -8.16 -25.12 4.00
CA GLY A 180 -7.79 -26.44 3.48
C GLY A 180 -6.46 -26.50 2.73
N ALA A 181 -5.73 -25.38 2.56
CA ALA A 181 -4.46 -25.33 1.86
C ALA A 181 -3.24 -25.73 2.72
N LEU A 182 -3.42 -25.82 4.03
CA LEU A 182 -2.38 -26.18 5.01
C LEU A 182 -2.62 -27.58 5.57
N THR A 183 -1.58 -28.21 6.08
CA THR A 183 -1.67 -29.50 6.78
C THR A 183 -2.61 -29.37 7.98
N PRO A 184 -3.61 -30.26 8.12
CA PRO A 184 -4.53 -30.21 9.25
C PRO A 184 -3.79 -30.38 10.57
N TRP A 185 -4.06 -29.46 11.51
CA TRP A 185 -3.57 -29.59 12.88
C TRP A 185 -4.71 -30.05 13.79
N ARG A 186 -4.44 -31.10 14.59
CA ARG A 186 -5.34 -31.57 15.63
C ARG A 186 -4.66 -31.37 16.99
N PRO A 187 -5.32 -30.70 17.95
CA PRO A 187 -4.76 -30.59 19.29
C PRO A 187 -4.62 -31.99 19.89
N GLN A 188 -3.41 -32.32 20.37
CA GLN A 188 -3.23 -33.50 21.23
C GLN A 188 -3.61 -33.07 22.65
N HIS A 189 -4.76 -33.56 23.15
CA HIS A 189 -5.08 -33.47 24.55
C HIS A 189 -4.25 -34.54 25.29
N TYR A 190 -3.20 -34.11 25.98
CA TYR A 190 -2.59 -34.96 27.00
C TYR A 190 -3.60 -35.03 28.15
N GLY A 191 -4.17 -36.21 28.40
CA GLY A 191 -5.00 -36.46 29.59
C GLY A 191 -4.17 -36.11 30.82
N ALA A 192 -4.74 -35.29 31.71
CA ALA A 192 -4.18 -35.12 33.03
C ALA A 192 -4.32 -36.46 33.76
N TYR A 193 -3.16 -37.03 34.19
CA TYR A 193 -3.12 -38.10 35.12
C TYR A 193 -3.34 -37.55 36.53
#